data_7ba188c568ada6dfa083c3ffb5bba8f5
#
_entry.id   7ba188c568ada6dfa083c3ffb5bba8f5
#
_cell.length_a   1.000
_cell.length_b   1.000
_cell.length_c   1.000
_cell.angle_alpha   90.00
_cell.angle_beta   90.00
_cell.angle_gamma   90.00
#
_symmetry.space_group_name_H-M   'P 1'
#
loop_
_entity.id
_entity.type
_entity.pdbx_description
1 polymer ?
#
loop_
_entity_poly.entity_id
_entity_poly.type
_entity_poly.pdbx_seq_one_letter_code
_entity_poly.pdbx_strand_id
1 'polypeptide(L)'
;IELWRAKTENVTGRAGLEVCWGGIVKHYAAAGTGVFPFPMGVSAAGTSAVGLTITMNDIQQGEIRHAIAVSAQFGLNDRNGTTHSYPANRNDGGCSDVVAATDPVVKKVTDAMDGARYCIREGQRLRLPPDYPVDSLPTPFARMVAKAVRDYGLVLVDDAGCFCLQAESEVSVTQNGFGTTSPWDQLFNGTNDTEVMLAIDWTKLQMLPADWGRPDGYQIVCAGP
;
A
#
# COMPACT_ATOMS: atom_id res chain seq x y z
N ILE A 1 1.81 11.80 -12.54
CA ILE A 1 0.38 11.65 -12.90
C ILE A 1 0.01 10.20 -12.64
N GLU A 2 -1.00 9.97 -11.84
CA GLU A 2 -1.58 8.66 -11.62
C GLU A 2 -3.00 8.66 -12.17
N LEU A 3 -3.34 7.63 -12.95
CA LEU A 3 -4.63 7.51 -13.63
C LEU A 3 -5.21 6.13 -13.36
N TRP A 4 -6.51 6.08 -13.14
CA TRP A 4 -7.22 4.84 -12.90
C TRP A 4 -8.44 4.71 -13.80
N ARG A 5 -8.59 3.51 -14.39
CA ARG A 5 -9.72 3.15 -15.23
C ARG A 5 -9.86 4.08 -16.44
N ALA A 6 -8.84 4.02 -17.33
CA ALA A 6 -8.90 4.69 -18.61
C ALA A 6 -10.14 4.25 -19.39
N LYS A 7 -10.85 5.19 -20.00
CA LYS A 7 -11.98 4.91 -20.87
C LYS A 7 -11.48 4.46 -22.22
N THR A 8 -12.13 3.49 -22.80
CA THR A 8 -11.81 2.97 -24.14
C THR A 8 -12.31 3.89 -25.27
N GLU A 9 -13.25 4.77 -24.96
CA GLU A 9 -13.85 5.71 -25.89
C GLU A 9 -13.72 7.13 -25.38
N ASN A 10 -13.48 8.07 -26.29
CA ASN A 10 -13.49 9.50 -25.99
C ASN A 10 -14.95 9.98 -25.95
N VAL A 11 -15.54 10.00 -24.77
CA VAL A 11 -16.97 10.34 -24.57
C VAL A 11 -17.23 11.84 -24.68
N THR A 12 -16.22 12.67 -24.41
CA THR A 12 -16.40 14.13 -24.37
C THR A 12 -15.99 14.84 -25.67
N GLY A 13 -15.39 14.10 -26.63
CA GLY A 13 -14.87 14.66 -27.88
C GLY A 13 -13.61 15.52 -27.70
N ARG A 14 -13.00 15.54 -26.51
CA ARG A 14 -11.76 16.26 -26.24
C ARG A 14 -10.57 15.40 -26.62
N ALA A 15 -9.53 16.02 -27.14
CA ALA A 15 -8.27 15.33 -27.37
C ALA A 15 -7.62 14.92 -26.04
N GLY A 16 -7.22 13.66 -25.92
CA GLY A 16 -6.52 13.14 -24.75
C GLY A 16 -7.10 11.85 -24.20
N LEU A 17 -6.48 11.34 -23.16
CA LEU A 17 -6.92 10.15 -22.44
C LEU A 17 -7.99 10.56 -21.40
N GLU A 18 -9.18 10.00 -21.52
CA GLU A 18 -10.21 10.12 -20.49
C GLU A 18 -10.07 9.03 -19.45
N VAL A 19 -10.20 9.38 -18.19
CA VAL A 19 -10.10 8.46 -17.06
C VAL A 19 -11.23 8.73 -16.08
N CYS A 20 -11.61 7.70 -15.30
CA CYS A 20 -12.63 7.86 -14.28
C CYS A 20 -12.10 8.58 -13.05
N TRP A 21 -10.82 8.38 -12.74
CA TRP A 21 -10.18 8.90 -11.54
C TRP A 21 -8.68 9.08 -11.74
N GLY A 22 -8.08 9.96 -10.98
CA GLY A 22 -6.64 10.16 -11.03
C GLY A 22 -6.14 11.31 -10.17
N GLY A 23 -4.85 11.58 -10.25
CA GLY A 23 -4.23 12.69 -9.57
C GLY A 23 -2.95 13.15 -10.25
N ILE A 24 -2.62 14.42 -10.03
CA ILE A 24 -1.39 15.03 -10.53
C ILE A 24 -0.68 15.68 -9.35
N VAL A 25 0.57 15.25 -9.10
CA VAL A 25 1.50 15.99 -8.26
C VAL A 25 2.32 16.91 -9.17
N LYS A 26 2.06 18.21 -9.11
CA LYS A 26 2.83 19.21 -9.85
C LYS A 26 4.17 19.43 -9.17
N HIS A 27 5.22 19.62 -9.98
CA HIS A 27 6.57 19.87 -9.47
C HIS A 27 7.04 18.85 -8.43
N TYR A 28 6.96 17.58 -8.77
CA TYR A 28 7.26 16.44 -7.89
C TYR A 28 8.54 16.63 -7.06
N ALA A 29 9.62 17.13 -7.66
CA ALA A 29 10.88 17.38 -6.96
C ALA A 29 10.78 18.46 -5.85
N ALA A 30 9.78 19.33 -5.91
CA ALA A 30 9.55 20.41 -4.94
C ALA A 30 8.32 20.14 -4.05
N ALA A 31 7.56 19.08 -4.31
CA ALA A 31 6.29 18.82 -3.64
C ALA A 31 6.44 18.36 -2.18
N GLY A 32 7.65 18.00 -1.76
CA GLY A 32 8.02 17.72 -0.36
C GLY A 32 7.29 16.56 0.32
N THR A 33 6.01 16.40 0.08
CA THR A 33 5.18 15.43 0.80
C THR A 33 4.72 14.24 -0.06
N GLY A 34 4.68 14.37 -1.39
CA GLY A 34 4.14 13.33 -2.28
C GLY A 34 2.64 13.01 -2.08
N VAL A 35 1.93 13.83 -1.30
CA VAL A 35 0.52 13.64 -0.98
C VAL A 35 -0.36 14.36 -1.98
N PHE A 36 -1.40 13.68 -2.45
CA PHE A 36 -2.41 14.30 -3.30
C PHE A 36 -3.36 15.16 -2.49
N PRO A 37 -3.77 16.35 -3.02
CA PRO A 37 -4.86 17.09 -2.41
C PRO A 37 -6.17 16.33 -2.58
N PHE A 38 -7.03 16.37 -1.57
CA PHE A 38 -8.39 15.82 -1.67
C PHE A 38 -9.15 16.43 -2.86
N PRO A 39 -9.91 15.69 -3.65
CA PRO A 39 -10.17 14.24 -3.56
C PRO A 39 -9.25 13.39 -4.45
N MET A 40 -8.11 13.89 -4.86
CA MET A 40 -7.19 13.23 -5.80
C MET A 40 -6.51 12.00 -5.18
N GLY A 41 -5.90 11.19 -6.02
CA GLY A 41 -5.21 9.95 -5.67
C GLY A 41 -5.90 8.71 -6.21
N VAL A 42 -5.16 7.66 -6.53
CA VAL A 42 -5.70 6.44 -7.18
C VAL A 42 -6.03 5.32 -6.19
N SER A 43 -5.46 5.33 -4.99
CA SER A 43 -5.87 4.41 -3.93
C SER A 43 -7.18 4.84 -3.29
N ALA A 44 -7.86 3.94 -2.60
CA ALA A 44 -9.04 4.26 -1.82
C ALA A 44 -8.74 5.32 -0.75
N ALA A 45 -7.59 5.23 -0.11
CA ALA A 45 -7.08 6.22 0.84
C ALA A 45 -6.64 7.56 0.20
N GLY A 46 -6.60 7.67 -1.13
CA GLY A 46 -6.10 8.85 -1.83
C GLY A 46 -4.59 9.03 -1.77
N THR A 47 -3.85 7.98 -1.43
CA THR A 47 -2.38 8.01 -1.43
C THR A 47 -1.82 7.83 -2.84
N SER A 48 -0.52 8.16 -3.01
CA SER A 48 0.22 7.86 -4.24
C SER A 48 0.49 6.35 -4.35
N ALA A 49 0.04 5.74 -5.43
CA ALA A 49 0.39 4.35 -5.72
C ALA A 49 1.89 4.23 -6.01
N VAL A 50 2.44 5.11 -6.84
CA VAL A 50 3.87 5.06 -7.24
C VAL A 50 4.82 5.15 -6.04
N GLY A 51 4.49 5.99 -5.05
CA GLY A 51 5.35 6.20 -3.89
C GLY A 51 5.36 5.06 -2.87
N LEU A 52 4.46 4.09 -2.99
CA LEU A 52 4.26 3.01 -2.02
C LEU A 52 4.30 1.61 -2.66
N THR A 53 4.48 1.52 -3.97
CA THR A 53 4.51 0.26 -4.72
C THR A 53 5.93 -0.31 -4.72
N ILE A 54 6.07 -1.61 -4.47
CA ILE A 54 7.33 -2.34 -4.69
C ILE A 54 7.60 -2.36 -6.19
N THR A 55 8.69 -1.74 -6.61
CA THR A 55 9.02 -1.57 -8.02
C THR A 55 10.05 -2.58 -8.50
N MET A 56 10.16 -2.74 -9.82
CA MET A 56 11.24 -3.53 -10.42
C MET A 56 12.62 -2.95 -10.11
N ASN A 57 12.70 -1.63 -9.95
CA ASN A 57 13.94 -0.99 -9.56
C ASN A 57 14.38 -1.42 -8.15
N ASP A 58 13.45 -1.56 -7.21
CA ASP A 58 13.75 -2.07 -5.86
C ASP A 58 14.29 -3.50 -5.94
N ILE A 59 13.65 -4.33 -6.79
CA ILE A 59 14.08 -5.71 -6.98
C ILE A 59 15.48 -5.79 -7.58
N GLN A 60 15.77 -4.98 -8.58
CA GLN A 60 17.11 -4.93 -9.21
C GLN A 60 18.18 -4.41 -8.25
N GLN A 61 17.83 -3.49 -7.36
CA GLN A 61 18.75 -2.99 -6.34
C GLN A 61 18.90 -3.94 -5.14
N GLY A 62 18.02 -4.93 -5.01
CA GLY A 62 17.98 -5.85 -3.87
C GLY A 62 17.54 -5.18 -2.56
N GLU A 63 16.91 -4.01 -2.62
CA GLU A 63 16.48 -3.25 -1.45
C GLU A 63 15.28 -2.35 -1.75
N ILE A 64 14.30 -2.34 -0.82
CA ILE A 64 13.14 -1.44 -0.86
C ILE A 64 13.41 -0.30 0.14
N ARG A 65 13.53 0.93 -0.36
CA ARG A 65 13.89 2.12 0.44
C ARG A 65 12.71 3.06 0.66
N HIS A 66 11.51 2.54 0.79
CA HIS A 66 10.28 3.32 1.04
C HIS A 66 9.28 2.47 1.81
N ALA A 67 8.25 3.11 2.35
CA ALA A 67 7.11 2.42 2.94
C ALA A 67 6.32 1.71 1.85
N ILE A 68 5.70 0.58 2.18
CA ILE A 68 4.96 -0.23 1.23
C ILE A 68 3.46 -0.06 1.49
N ALA A 69 2.67 0.08 0.43
CA ALA A 69 1.21 0.05 0.52
C ALA A 69 0.72 -1.34 0.92
N VAL A 70 -0.21 -1.37 1.86
CA VAL A 70 -0.94 -2.58 2.24
C VAL A 70 -2.43 -2.32 2.14
N SER A 71 -3.14 -3.26 1.54
CA SER A 71 -4.59 -3.35 1.60
C SER A 71 -4.98 -4.45 2.58
N ALA A 72 -5.98 -4.20 3.43
CA ALA A 72 -6.39 -5.16 4.46
C ALA A 72 -7.82 -4.90 4.96
N GLN A 73 -8.44 -5.91 5.58
CA GLN A 73 -9.80 -5.83 6.14
C GLN A 73 -9.89 -5.07 7.47
N PHE A 74 -8.96 -4.18 7.75
CA PHE A 74 -8.87 -3.50 9.05
C PHE A 74 -9.17 -1.99 8.96
N GLY A 75 -9.56 -1.49 7.79
CA GLY A 75 -9.87 -0.09 7.58
C GLY A 75 -11.00 0.39 8.48
N LEU A 76 -10.76 1.43 9.29
CA LEU A 76 -11.77 2.01 10.18
C LEU A 76 -12.90 2.64 9.37
N ASN A 77 -14.13 2.17 9.56
CA ASN A 77 -15.32 2.75 8.96
C ASN A 77 -15.89 3.85 9.86
N ASP A 78 -15.83 5.07 9.42
CA ASP A 78 -16.54 6.20 10.04
C ASP A 78 -17.72 6.71 9.22
N ARG A 79 -18.23 5.94 8.27
CA ARG A 79 -19.37 6.25 7.38
C ARG A 79 -19.35 7.63 6.71
N ASN A 80 -18.56 8.55 7.21
CA ASN A 80 -18.42 9.93 6.71
C ASN A 80 -17.12 10.14 5.93
N GLY A 81 -16.24 9.14 5.87
CA GLY A 81 -14.97 9.18 5.14
C GLY A 81 -13.93 10.17 5.71
N THR A 82 -14.11 10.61 6.95
CA THR A 82 -13.29 11.67 7.56
C THR A 82 -12.17 11.17 8.46
N THR A 83 -12.28 9.91 8.93
CA THR A 83 -11.30 9.33 9.83
C THR A 83 -10.19 8.63 9.07
N HIS A 84 -9.16 9.38 8.76
CA HIS A 84 -7.94 8.86 8.13
C HIS A 84 -6.70 9.38 8.88
N SER A 85 -5.53 8.93 8.48
CA SER A 85 -4.23 9.31 9.02
C SER A 85 -3.31 9.72 7.87
N TYR A 86 -2.36 10.62 8.13
CA TYR A 86 -1.34 10.93 7.13
C TYR A 86 -0.61 9.65 6.68
N PRO A 87 -0.36 9.44 5.36
CA PRO A 87 -0.55 10.37 4.23
C PRO A 87 -1.90 10.24 3.49
N ALA A 88 -2.87 9.52 4.00
CA ALA A 88 -4.18 9.43 3.38
C ALA A 88 -4.94 10.77 3.41
N ASN A 89 -5.81 10.99 2.44
CA ASN A 89 -6.68 12.16 2.38
C ASN A 89 -8.18 11.81 2.46
N ARG A 90 -8.49 10.52 2.54
CA ARG A 90 -9.84 9.96 2.72
C ARG A 90 -9.74 8.50 3.19
N ASN A 91 -10.87 7.84 3.39
CA ASN A 91 -10.96 6.40 3.62
C ASN A 91 -12.20 5.81 2.95
N ASP A 92 -12.16 4.51 2.70
CA ASP A 92 -13.31 3.68 2.34
C ASP A 92 -13.47 2.49 3.30
N GLY A 93 -12.81 2.55 4.45
CA GLY A 93 -12.75 1.49 5.43
C GLY A 93 -14.11 0.88 5.76
N GLY A 94 -14.13 -0.42 5.84
CA GLY A 94 -15.31 -1.23 6.13
C GLY A 94 -15.15 -2.05 7.41
N CYS A 95 -14.38 -1.58 8.40
CA CYS A 95 -14.15 -2.34 9.64
C CYS A 95 -15.48 -2.76 10.24
N SER A 96 -16.02 -3.83 9.71
CA SER A 96 -17.24 -4.48 10.11
C SER A 96 -16.91 -5.77 10.84
N ASP A 97 -17.89 -6.23 11.56
CA ASP A 97 -17.89 -7.45 12.34
C ASP A 97 -17.27 -8.61 11.58
N VAL A 98 -16.20 -9.11 12.13
CA VAL A 98 -15.38 -10.26 11.72
C VAL A 98 -15.98 -11.05 10.57
N VAL A 99 -15.51 -10.80 9.39
CA VAL A 99 -15.59 -11.76 8.31
C VAL A 99 -14.60 -12.86 8.66
N ALA A 100 -15.03 -14.12 8.61
CA ALA A 100 -14.11 -15.25 8.68
C ALA A 100 -13.08 -15.06 7.57
N ALA A 101 -11.87 -14.63 7.93
CA ALA A 101 -10.86 -14.30 6.96
C ALA A 101 -10.53 -15.56 6.16
N THR A 102 -10.73 -15.54 4.88
CA THR A 102 -10.36 -16.61 3.96
C THR A 102 -8.90 -16.49 3.53
N ASP A 103 -8.36 -15.29 3.58
CA ASP A 103 -6.93 -15.05 3.33
C ASP A 103 -6.08 -15.59 4.49
N PRO A 104 -5.08 -16.44 4.20
CA PRO A 104 -4.30 -17.09 5.25
C PRO A 104 -3.41 -16.12 6.06
N VAL A 105 -3.00 -14.99 5.49
CA VAL A 105 -2.24 -13.96 6.19
C VAL A 105 -3.15 -13.21 7.15
N VAL A 106 -4.30 -12.77 6.67
CA VAL A 106 -5.33 -12.09 7.48
C VAL A 106 -5.77 -12.99 8.62
N LYS A 107 -6.07 -14.27 8.33
CA LYS A 107 -6.46 -15.25 9.35
C LYS A 107 -5.39 -15.38 10.44
N LYS A 108 -4.12 -15.52 10.07
CA LYS A 108 -3.00 -15.64 11.01
C LYS A 108 -2.91 -14.42 11.93
N VAL A 109 -3.06 -13.22 11.39
CA VAL A 109 -3.02 -11.98 12.17
C VAL A 109 -4.24 -11.89 13.08
N THR A 110 -5.45 -12.16 12.58
CA THR A 110 -6.69 -12.12 13.35
C THR A 110 -6.70 -13.12 14.48
N ASP A 111 -6.26 -14.37 14.23
CA ASP A 111 -6.17 -15.42 15.24
C ASP A 111 -5.18 -15.01 16.37
N ALA A 112 -4.06 -14.38 16.02
CA ALA A 112 -3.09 -13.92 17.00
C ALA A 112 -3.56 -12.73 17.85
N MET A 113 -4.52 -11.96 17.35
CA MET A 113 -5.13 -10.82 18.05
C MET A 113 -6.32 -11.24 18.95
N ASP A 114 -6.54 -12.54 19.13
CA ASP A 114 -7.61 -13.12 19.95
C ASP A 114 -9.01 -12.62 19.57
N GLY A 115 -9.24 -12.41 18.27
CA GLY A 115 -10.48 -11.90 17.73
C GLY A 115 -10.78 -10.44 18.12
N ALA A 116 -9.84 -9.74 18.75
CA ALA A 116 -10.01 -8.34 19.09
C ALA A 116 -10.07 -7.50 17.81
N ARG A 117 -11.07 -6.63 17.74
CA ARG A 117 -11.29 -5.76 16.59
C ARG A 117 -10.45 -4.51 16.74
N TYR A 118 -9.38 -4.43 15.97
CA TYR A 118 -8.59 -3.23 15.87
C TYR A 118 -8.78 -2.63 14.49
N CYS A 119 -9.68 -1.64 14.42
CA CYS A 119 -9.82 -0.85 13.21
C CYS A 119 -8.67 0.15 13.13
N ILE A 120 -7.97 0.13 12.02
CA ILE A 120 -6.81 0.98 11.74
C ILE A 120 -7.26 2.06 10.74
N ARG A 121 -6.83 3.29 10.94
CA ARG A 121 -7.13 4.36 9.99
C ARG A 121 -6.33 4.17 8.71
N GLU A 122 -6.96 4.34 7.58
CA GLU A 122 -6.21 4.44 6.33
C GLU A 122 -5.20 5.57 6.39
N GLY A 123 -4.04 5.35 5.80
CA GLY A 123 -2.86 6.20 5.98
C GLY A 123 -2.04 5.88 7.22
N GLN A 124 -2.60 5.18 8.21
CA GLN A 124 -1.86 4.85 9.42
C GLN A 124 -0.72 3.88 9.11
N ARG A 125 0.41 4.10 9.78
CA ARG A 125 1.63 3.34 9.53
C ARG A 125 1.78 2.20 10.52
N LEU A 126 2.12 1.03 9.99
CA LEU A 126 2.50 -0.16 10.75
C LEU A 126 3.98 -0.45 10.50
N ARG A 127 4.68 -1.03 11.46
CA ARG A 127 6.07 -1.46 11.27
C ARG A 127 6.37 -2.77 11.99
N LEU A 128 7.39 -3.47 11.56
CA LEU A 128 8.02 -4.52 12.37
C LEU A 128 8.93 -3.87 13.43
N PRO A 129 9.14 -4.55 14.59
CA PRO A 129 10.05 -4.05 15.63
C PRO A 129 11.46 -3.82 15.09
N PRO A 130 12.23 -2.87 15.65
CA PRO A 130 13.61 -2.61 15.21
C PRO A 130 14.54 -3.82 15.31
N ASP A 131 14.28 -4.72 16.23
CA ASP A 131 15.04 -5.97 16.48
C ASP A 131 14.47 -7.20 15.76
N TYR A 132 13.51 -7.00 14.84
CA TYR A 132 12.93 -8.10 14.06
C TYR A 132 14.03 -8.84 13.28
N PRO A 133 14.12 -10.19 13.39
CA PRO A 133 15.23 -10.96 12.86
C PRO A 133 15.13 -11.19 11.34
N VAL A 134 15.27 -10.11 10.58
CA VAL A 134 15.12 -10.10 9.11
C VAL A 134 15.97 -11.16 8.44
N ASP A 135 17.22 -11.32 8.87
CA ASP A 135 18.18 -12.23 8.25
C ASP A 135 17.82 -13.71 8.41
N SER A 136 16.95 -14.05 9.36
CA SER A 136 16.47 -15.42 9.57
C SER A 136 15.40 -15.86 8.58
N LEU A 137 14.84 -14.93 7.79
CA LEU A 137 13.79 -15.25 6.83
C LEU A 137 14.31 -16.06 5.64
N PRO A 138 13.52 -17.01 5.13
CA PRO A 138 14.02 -18.04 4.20
C PRO A 138 14.36 -17.50 2.82
N THR A 139 13.64 -16.51 2.33
CA THR A 139 13.82 -16.02 0.96
C THR A 139 14.42 -14.60 0.91
N PRO A 140 15.19 -14.26 -0.14
CA PRO A 140 15.68 -12.90 -0.34
C PRO A 140 14.56 -11.87 -0.36
N PHE A 141 13.44 -12.18 -1.01
CA PHE A 141 12.31 -11.26 -1.11
C PHE A 141 11.63 -11.03 0.24
N ALA A 142 11.41 -12.09 1.04
CA ALA A 142 10.88 -11.93 2.41
C ALA A 142 11.79 -11.03 3.27
N ARG A 143 13.12 -11.18 3.14
CA ARG A 143 14.09 -10.31 3.82
C ARG A 143 14.00 -8.85 3.36
N MET A 144 13.88 -8.61 2.04
CA MET A 144 13.71 -7.26 1.49
C MET A 144 12.45 -6.58 2.02
N VAL A 145 11.32 -7.30 1.97
CA VAL A 145 10.02 -6.80 2.47
C VAL A 145 10.10 -6.54 3.96
N ALA A 146 10.54 -7.52 4.76
CA ALA A 146 10.61 -7.37 6.21
C ALA A 146 11.55 -6.23 6.63
N LYS A 147 12.68 -6.04 5.94
CA LYS A 147 13.58 -4.91 6.17
C LYS A 147 12.89 -3.58 5.88
N ALA A 148 12.19 -3.46 4.76
CA ALA A 148 11.45 -2.26 4.41
C ALA A 148 10.34 -1.95 5.42
N VAL A 149 9.60 -2.98 5.85
CA VAL A 149 8.54 -2.82 6.84
C VAL A 149 9.09 -2.44 8.22
N ARG A 150 10.26 -2.93 8.59
CA ARG A 150 10.95 -2.52 9.81
C ARG A 150 11.44 -1.07 9.75
N ASP A 151 12.05 -0.67 8.64
CA ASP A 151 12.77 0.60 8.50
C ASP A 151 11.84 1.75 8.06
N TYR A 152 10.87 1.47 7.19
CA TYR A 152 9.95 2.47 6.61
C TYR A 152 8.48 2.22 6.93
N GLY A 153 8.07 0.98 7.18
CA GLY A 153 6.72 0.57 7.54
C GLY A 153 5.82 0.21 6.37
N LEU A 154 4.60 -0.21 6.72
CA LEU A 154 3.46 -0.35 5.84
C LEU A 154 2.53 0.84 6.01
N VAL A 155 1.85 1.24 4.94
CA VAL A 155 0.79 2.25 4.98
C VAL A 155 -0.50 1.60 4.52
N LEU A 156 -1.54 1.61 5.36
CA LEU A 156 -2.86 1.10 4.97
C LEU A 156 -3.49 2.05 3.94
N VAL A 157 -3.83 1.53 2.76
CA VAL A 157 -4.29 2.35 1.64
C VAL A 157 -5.65 1.96 1.06
N ASP A 158 -6.21 0.85 1.54
CA ASP A 158 -7.43 0.29 0.96
C ASP A 158 -8.05 -0.75 1.90
N ASP A 159 -9.38 -0.83 1.94
CA ASP A 159 -10.10 -1.91 2.59
C ASP A 159 -10.31 -3.05 1.59
N ALA A 160 -9.70 -4.20 1.84
CA ALA A 160 -9.69 -5.32 0.91
C ALA A 160 -9.85 -6.67 1.62
N GLY A 161 -10.36 -7.65 0.89
CA GLY A 161 -10.53 -9.02 1.39
C GLY A 161 -9.24 -9.80 1.65
N CYS A 162 -8.08 -9.17 1.51
CA CYS A 162 -6.76 -9.79 1.69
C CYS A 162 -5.82 -8.88 2.45
N PHE A 163 -4.74 -9.44 2.99
CA PHE A 163 -3.55 -8.69 3.41
C PHE A 163 -2.58 -8.66 2.23
N CYS A 164 -2.73 -7.67 1.39
CA CYS A 164 -2.04 -7.58 0.10
C CYS A 164 -1.09 -6.39 0.05
N LEU A 165 0.16 -6.63 -0.37
CA LEU A 165 1.11 -5.57 -0.67
C LEU A 165 1.01 -5.17 -2.14
N GLN A 166 1.23 -3.88 -2.43
CA GLN A 166 1.27 -3.40 -3.80
C GLN A 166 2.64 -3.62 -4.42
N ALA A 167 2.64 -4.22 -5.62
CA ALA A 167 3.84 -4.40 -6.42
C ALA A 167 3.60 -4.01 -7.89
N GLU A 168 4.65 -3.67 -8.59
CA GLU A 168 4.61 -3.36 -10.02
C GLU A 168 4.22 -4.60 -10.83
N SER A 169 3.38 -4.41 -11.84
CA SER A 169 2.92 -5.50 -12.71
C SER A 169 4.07 -6.06 -13.55
N GLU A 170 4.15 -7.39 -13.65
CA GLU A 170 5.09 -8.07 -14.54
C GLU A 170 4.92 -7.66 -16.02
N VAL A 171 3.70 -7.29 -16.42
CA VAL A 171 3.41 -6.83 -17.77
C VAL A 171 4.19 -5.54 -18.07
N SER A 172 4.29 -4.63 -17.12
CA SER A 172 5.11 -3.42 -17.25
C SER A 172 6.57 -3.76 -17.49
N VAL A 173 7.06 -4.80 -16.83
CA VAL A 173 8.46 -5.24 -16.93
C VAL A 173 8.77 -5.83 -18.29
N THR A 174 7.96 -6.77 -18.75
CA THR A 174 8.18 -7.48 -20.02
C THR A 174 7.98 -6.57 -21.22
N GLN A 175 7.00 -5.66 -21.20
CA GLN A 175 6.73 -4.72 -22.28
C GLN A 175 7.72 -3.56 -22.35
N ASN A 176 8.33 -3.18 -21.25
CA ASN A 176 9.30 -2.08 -21.20
C ASN A 176 10.77 -2.51 -21.37
N GLY A 177 11.00 -3.74 -21.78
CA GLY A 177 12.34 -4.22 -22.15
C GLY A 177 13.23 -4.64 -20.97
N PHE A 178 12.68 -4.85 -19.80
CA PHE A 178 13.41 -5.37 -18.63
C PHE A 178 13.69 -6.89 -18.72
N GLY A 179 13.26 -7.53 -19.79
CA GLY A 179 13.47 -8.94 -20.06
C GLY A 179 12.23 -9.65 -20.56
N THR A 180 12.38 -10.92 -20.94
CA THR A 180 11.28 -11.80 -21.39
C THR A 180 10.73 -12.68 -20.26
N THR A 181 11.42 -12.77 -19.14
CA THR A 181 11.03 -13.56 -17.97
C THR A 181 10.63 -12.63 -16.86
N SER A 182 9.51 -12.91 -16.22
CA SER A 182 9.05 -12.14 -15.07
C SER A 182 10.13 -12.15 -13.96
N PRO A 183 10.59 -10.99 -13.49
CA PRO A 183 11.48 -10.93 -12.35
C PRO A 183 10.86 -11.51 -11.07
N TRP A 184 9.52 -11.49 -10.98
CA TRP A 184 8.79 -12.12 -9.89
C TRP A 184 8.96 -13.63 -9.89
N ASP A 185 8.89 -14.30 -11.06
CA ASP A 185 9.11 -15.74 -11.18
C ASP A 185 10.52 -16.12 -10.70
N GLN A 186 11.50 -15.29 -11.01
CA GLN A 186 12.88 -15.52 -10.57
C GLN A 186 13.03 -15.35 -9.05
N LEU A 187 12.36 -14.33 -8.47
CA LEU A 187 12.41 -14.09 -7.03
C LEU A 187 11.69 -15.15 -6.21
N PHE A 188 10.56 -15.58 -6.71
CA PHE A 188 9.76 -16.61 -6.01
C PHE A 188 10.31 -18.00 -6.23
N ASN A 189 11.05 -18.24 -7.31
CA ASN A 189 11.74 -19.50 -7.62
C ASN A 189 10.84 -20.75 -7.39
N GLY A 190 9.61 -20.69 -7.91
CA GLY A 190 8.62 -21.75 -7.76
C GLY A 190 7.85 -21.73 -6.43
N THR A 191 8.17 -20.84 -5.50
CA THR A 191 7.39 -20.57 -4.31
C THR A 191 6.31 -19.55 -4.65
N ASN A 192 5.10 -19.70 -4.16
CA ASN A 192 4.07 -18.70 -4.40
C ASN A 192 4.23 -17.47 -3.47
N ASP A 193 3.63 -16.37 -3.86
CA ASP A 193 3.68 -15.09 -3.13
C ASP A 193 3.13 -15.22 -1.70
N THR A 194 2.06 -15.99 -1.51
CA THR A 194 1.44 -16.24 -0.21
C THR A 194 2.42 -16.96 0.73
N GLU A 195 3.15 -17.96 0.27
CA GLU A 195 4.16 -18.68 1.09
C GLU A 195 5.27 -17.73 1.51
N VAL A 196 5.75 -16.87 0.60
CA VAL A 196 6.76 -15.87 0.92
C VAL A 196 6.24 -14.89 1.99
N MET A 197 5.00 -14.43 1.84
CA MET A 197 4.37 -13.52 2.79
C MET A 197 4.11 -14.16 4.16
N LEU A 198 3.74 -15.45 4.19
CA LEU A 198 3.55 -16.20 5.44
C LEU A 198 4.84 -16.46 6.21
N ALA A 199 6.00 -16.37 5.57
CA ALA A 199 7.28 -16.49 6.24
C ALA A 199 7.58 -15.33 7.21
N ILE A 200 6.95 -14.16 6.99
CA ILE A 200 7.06 -13.00 7.87
C ILE A 200 6.04 -13.13 9.00
N ASP A 201 6.47 -12.97 10.25
CA ASP A 201 5.55 -12.98 11.39
C ASP A 201 4.82 -11.63 11.54
N TRP A 202 3.74 -11.48 10.82
CA TRP A 202 2.90 -10.28 10.83
C TRP A 202 2.24 -9.98 12.17
N THR A 203 2.20 -10.94 13.10
CA THR A 203 1.69 -10.72 14.44
C THR A 203 2.57 -9.78 15.27
N LYS A 204 3.78 -9.53 14.81
CA LYS A 204 4.74 -8.60 15.42
C LYS A 204 4.57 -7.16 14.94
N LEU A 205 3.63 -6.88 14.04
CA LEU A 205 3.40 -5.52 13.60
C LEU A 205 3.04 -4.61 14.77
N GLN A 206 3.68 -3.45 14.81
CA GLN A 206 3.42 -2.36 15.73
C GLN A 206 2.73 -1.23 14.98
N MET A 207 1.63 -0.74 15.51
CA MET A 207 0.94 0.42 14.99
C MET A 207 1.63 1.69 15.50
N LEU A 208 2.02 2.59 14.58
CA LEU A 208 2.54 3.90 14.95
C LEU A 208 1.38 4.87 15.27
N PRO A 209 1.63 5.92 16.02
CA PRO A 209 0.61 6.95 16.29
C PRO A 209 -0.03 7.47 15.00
N ALA A 210 -1.29 7.89 15.09
CA ALA A 210 -1.95 8.55 13.97
C ALA A 210 -1.12 9.76 13.50
N ASP A 211 -1.15 10.01 12.21
CA ASP A 211 -0.40 11.12 11.57
C ASP A 211 1.14 11.03 11.70
N TRP A 212 1.67 9.84 11.95
CA TRP A 212 3.12 9.66 12.02
C TRP A 212 3.84 10.14 10.76
N GLY A 213 4.83 11.01 10.95
CA GLY A 213 5.62 11.60 9.87
C GLY A 213 4.91 12.72 9.10
N ARG A 214 3.76 13.20 9.61
CA ARG A 214 3.10 14.38 9.04
C ARG A 214 4.02 15.60 9.21
N PRO A 215 4.34 16.34 8.13
CA PRO A 215 5.10 17.57 8.24
C PRO A 215 4.37 18.63 9.05
N ASP A 216 5.12 19.45 9.80
CA ASP A 216 4.56 20.59 10.50
C ASP A 216 3.86 21.53 9.51
N GLY A 217 2.67 22.01 9.90
CA GLY A 217 1.87 22.91 9.05
C GLY A 217 1.11 22.21 7.91
N TYR A 218 1.21 20.88 7.77
CA TYR A 218 0.40 20.14 6.82
C TYR A 218 -1.08 20.24 7.23
N GLN A 219 -1.88 20.81 6.33
CA GLN A 219 -3.34 20.84 6.48
C GLN A 219 -3.97 19.96 5.40
N ILE A 220 -4.87 19.08 5.81
CA ILE A 220 -5.76 18.39 4.88
C ILE A 220 -6.76 19.46 4.42
N VAL A 221 -6.59 19.95 3.21
CA VAL A 221 -7.59 20.82 2.59
C VAL A 221 -8.73 19.91 2.15
N CYS A 222 -9.69 19.68 3.03
CA CYS A 222 -10.97 19.15 2.61
C CYS A 222 -11.59 20.20 1.66
N ALA A 223 -11.76 19.87 0.38
CA ALA A 223 -12.62 20.67 -0.46
C ALA A 223 -14.00 20.66 0.22
N GLY A 224 -14.47 21.84 0.59
CA GLY A 224 -15.84 21.98 1.08
C GLY A 224 -16.86 21.47 0.06
N PRO A 225 -18.11 21.28 0.48
CA PRO A 225 -19.18 20.74 -0.35
C PRO A 225 -19.38 21.55 -1.62
#